data_428543bab7c0e4cae5a08154594ce7fa
#
_entry.id   428543bab7c0e4cae5a08154594ce7fa
#
_cell.length_a   1.000
_cell.length_b   1.000
_cell.length_c   1.000
_cell.angle_alpha   90.00
_cell.angle_beta   90.00
_cell.angle_gamma   90.00
#
_symmetry.space_group_name_H-M   'P 1'
#
loop_
_entity.id
_entity.type
_entity.pdbx_description
1 polymer ?
#
loop_
_entity_poly.entity_id
_entity_poly.type
_entity_poly.pdbx_seq_one_letter_code
_entity_poly.pdbx_strand_id
1 'polypeptide(L)'
;MTPYEAFSDALLPWIIRIAGLLWLVGAFMLFRQIRVEMALDRMTSRIEEMAREMRADLPPEGEDQGEDEDTYGDLDAPVRPRKTTAEEKATDAWIDRDDAARRGWIAGQAVVLAATAIAMMILHPFAAWLTALLVLGQGVYFIWREHTARHAPTAEAAAHARPTPATVNAAWFSLVIATLVWAAAFRGLLK
;
A
#
# COMPACT_ATOMS: atom_id res chain seq x y z
N MET A 1 24.60 11.60 37.75
CA MET A 1 23.88 11.97 36.52
C MET A 1 24.68 13.07 35.83
N THR A 2 25.19 12.83 34.65
CA THR A 2 25.92 13.85 33.89
C THR A 2 24.93 14.87 33.32
N PRO A 3 25.37 16.15 33.06
CA PRO A 3 24.51 17.15 32.43
C PRO A 3 23.89 16.66 31.08
N TYR A 4 24.60 15.81 30.36
CA TYR A 4 24.17 15.19 29.12
C TYR A 4 22.99 14.19 29.32
N GLU A 5 23.05 13.37 30.36
CA GLU A 5 21.98 12.44 30.73
C GLU A 5 20.71 13.20 31.09
N ALA A 6 20.81 14.23 31.91
CA ALA A 6 19.68 15.07 32.31
C ALA A 6 19.00 15.73 31.10
N PHE A 7 19.80 16.24 30.15
CA PHE A 7 19.30 16.85 28.92
C PHE A 7 18.62 15.82 28.02
N SER A 8 19.23 14.62 27.83
CA SER A 8 18.69 13.56 27.01
C SER A 8 17.34 13.02 27.56
N ASP A 9 17.23 12.88 28.87
CA ASP A 9 16.03 12.40 29.53
C ASP A 9 14.87 13.40 29.49
N ALA A 10 15.17 14.70 29.42
CA ALA A 10 14.18 15.74 29.22
C ALA A 10 13.68 15.81 27.75
N LEU A 11 14.59 15.61 26.78
CA LEU A 11 14.31 15.80 25.37
C LEU A 11 13.64 14.57 24.73
N LEU A 12 14.05 13.35 25.12
CA LEU A 12 13.61 12.11 24.52
C LEU A 12 12.08 11.90 24.57
N PRO A 13 11.37 12.18 25.68
CA PRO A 13 9.92 12.11 25.73
C PRO A 13 9.21 13.03 24.72
N TRP A 14 9.76 14.22 24.48
CA TRP A 14 9.22 15.14 23.48
C TRP A 14 9.42 14.64 22.06
N ILE A 15 10.59 14.10 21.75
CA ILE A 15 10.86 13.50 20.45
C ILE A 15 9.90 12.36 20.18
N ILE A 16 9.65 11.49 21.17
CA ILE A 16 8.71 10.36 21.04
C ILE A 16 7.27 10.86 20.82
N ARG A 17 6.82 11.89 21.52
CA ARG A 17 5.48 12.47 21.32
C ARG A 17 5.32 13.08 19.93
N ILE A 18 6.33 13.82 19.45
CA ILE A 18 6.33 14.40 18.11
C ILE A 18 6.31 13.29 17.05
N ALA A 19 7.12 12.25 17.22
CA ALA A 19 7.12 11.09 16.33
C ALA A 19 5.76 10.37 16.35
N GLY A 20 5.14 10.22 17.52
CA GLY A 20 3.79 9.69 17.66
C GLY A 20 2.75 10.51 16.90
N LEU A 21 2.82 11.84 17.02
CA LEU A 21 1.91 12.73 16.27
C LEU A 21 2.10 12.57 14.75
N LEU A 22 3.33 12.53 14.26
CA LEU A 22 3.63 12.33 12.84
C LEU A 22 3.11 10.96 12.35
N TRP A 23 3.25 9.92 13.15
CA TRP A 23 2.74 8.60 12.84
C TRP A 23 1.22 8.53 12.84
N LEU A 24 0.56 9.28 13.72
CA LEU A 24 -0.90 9.38 13.72
C LEU A 24 -1.42 10.02 12.43
N VAL A 25 -0.75 11.10 11.98
CA VAL A 25 -1.04 11.72 10.68
C VAL A 25 -0.79 10.73 9.54
N GLY A 26 0.32 10.00 9.57
CA GLY A 26 0.64 8.96 8.60
C GLY A 26 -0.43 7.86 8.55
N ALA A 27 -0.87 7.36 9.69
CA ALA A 27 -1.95 6.37 9.78
C ALA A 27 -3.26 6.90 9.18
N PHE A 28 -3.62 8.15 9.49
CA PHE A 28 -4.80 8.79 8.91
C PHE A 28 -4.71 8.90 7.38
N MET A 29 -3.54 9.29 6.85
CA MET A 29 -3.32 9.36 5.40
C MET A 29 -3.43 7.99 4.74
N LEU A 30 -2.92 6.92 5.36
CA LEU A 30 -3.08 5.55 4.87
C LEU A 30 -4.56 5.13 4.82
N PHE A 31 -5.34 5.40 5.87
CA PHE A 31 -6.78 5.13 5.85
C PHE A 31 -7.51 5.91 4.76
N ARG A 32 -7.14 7.18 4.56
CA ARG A 32 -7.72 7.99 3.49
C ARG A 32 -7.38 7.41 2.12
N GLN A 33 -6.13 7.00 1.90
CA GLN A 33 -5.69 6.39 0.64
C GLN A 33 -6.49 5.13 0.34
N ILE A 34 -6.62 4.20 1.30
CA ILE A 34 -7.40 2.97 1.14
C ILE A 34 -8.86 3.29 0.76
N ARG A 35 -9.47 4.31 1.38
CA ARG A 35 -10.84 4.72 1.03
C ARG A 35 -10.96 5.26 -0.39
N VAL A 36 -9.97 6.03 -0.84
CA VAL A 36 -9.94 6.57 -2.21
C VAL A 36 -9.76 5.41 -3.22
N GLU A 37 -8.84 4.50 -2.97
CA GLU A 37 -8.63 3.32 -3.82
C GLU A 37 -9.91 2.48 -3.94
N MET A 38 -10.59 2.18 -2.82
CA MET A 38 -11.87 1.46 -2.83
C MET A 38 -12.98 2.22 -3.58
N ALA A 39 -12.98 3.55 -3.54
CA ALA A 39 -13.96 4.36 -4.27
C ALA A 39 -13.70 4.32 -5.78
N LEU A 40 -12.42 4.38 -6.19
CA LEU A 40 -12.01 4.26 -7.59
C LEU A 40 -12.36 2.88 -8.15
N ASP A 41 -12.07 1.80 -7.43
CA ASP A 41 -12.42 0.44 -7.85
C ASP A 41 -13.92 0.29 -8.11
N ARG A 42 -14.77 0.86 -7.24
CA ARG A 42 -16.23 0.85 -7.43
C ARG A 42 -16.67 1.65 -8.66
N MET A 43 -16.00 2.78 -8.95
CA MET A 43 -16.31 3.56 -10.15
C MET A 43 -15.91 2.81 -11.41
N THR A 44 -14.75 2.19 -11.43
CA THR A 44 -14.25 1.38 -12.55
C THR A 44 -15.18 0.20 -12.81
N SER A 45 -15.60 -0.53 -11.78
CA SER A 45 -16.55 -1.64 -11.91
C SER A 45 -17.89 -1.21 -12.51
N ARG A 46 -18.41 -0.03 -12.12
CA ARG A 46 -19.65 0.51 -12.69
C ARG A 46 -19.50 0.91 -14.17
N ILE A 47 -18.36 1.50 -14.52
CA ILE A 47 -18.07 1.87 -15.91
C ILE A 47 -18.00 0.60 -16.78
N GLU A 48 -17.36 -0.45 -16.30
CA GLU A 48 -17.29 -1.73 -17.00
C GLU A 48 -18.66 -2.39 -17.15
N GLU A 49 -19.51 -2.31 -16.12
CA GLU A 49 -20.88 -2.83 -16.17
C GLU A 49 -21.72 -2.08 -17.20
N MET A 50 -21.69 -0.74 -17.17
CA MET A 50 -22.36 0.08 -18.20
C MET A 50 -21.83 -0.18 -19.60
N ALA A 51 -20.52 -0.39 -19.76
CA ALA A 51 -19.92 -0.71 -21.05
C ALA A 51 -20.35 -2.09 -21.56
N ARG A 52 -20.57 -3.07 -20.67
CA ARG A 52 -21.12 -4.38 -21.01
C ARG A 52 -22.58 -4.30 -21.43
N GLU A 53 -23.39 -3.53 -20.68
CA GLU A 53 -24.80 -3.29 -21.02
C GLU A 53 -24.95 -2.63 -22.39
N MET A 54 -24.18 -1.56 -22.65
CA MET A 54 -24.18 -0.90 -23.96
C MET A 54 -23.78 -1.84 -25.12
N ARG A 55 -22.83 -2.78 -24.87
CA ARG A 55 -22.47 -3.78 -25.89
C ARG A 55 -23.52 -4.83 -26.09
N ALA A 56 -24.28 -5.21 -25.06
CA ALA A 56 -25.37 -6.18 -25.17
C ALA A 56 -26.52 -5.62 -25.99
N ASP A 57 -26.72 -4.29 -26.00
CA ASP A 57 -27.76 -3.60 -26.77
C ASP A 57 -27.37 -3.33 -28.24
N LEU A 58 -26.08 -3.50 -28.59
CA LEU A 58 -25.62 -3.36 -29.97
C LEU A 58 -26.06 -4.64 -30.76
N PRO A 59 -26.66 -4.49 -31.96
CA PRO A 59 -26.94 -5.63 -32.81
C PRO A 59 -25.64 -6.39 -33.10
N PRO A 60 -25.70 -7.75 -33.21
CA PRO A 60 -24.51 -8.54 -33.52
C PRO A 60 -23.89 -8.00 -34.80
N GLU A 61 -22.65 -7.52 -34.72
CA GLU A 61 -21.92 -7.09 -35.90
C GLU A 61 -21.87 -8.25 -36.89
N GLY A 62 -22.54 -8.06 -38.05
CA GLY A 62 -22.56 -9.06 -39.09
C GLY A 62 -21.13 -9.40 -39.51
N GLU A 63 -20.84 -10.68 -39.65
CA GLU A 63 -19.54 -11.28 -40.01
C GLU A 63 -19.13 -10.95 -41.49
N ASP A 64 -19.55 -9.81 -42.03
CA ASP A 64 -19.31 -9.49 -43.42
C ASP A 64 -18.89 -8.02 -43.59
N GLN A 65 -17.64 -7.72 -43.23
CA GLN A 65 -16.95 -6.59 -43.88
C GLN A 65 -15.55 -7.05 -44.25
N GLY A 66 -15.45 -7.29 -45.58
CA GLY A 66 -14.26 -7.71 -46.26
C GLY A 66 -13.03 -6.85 -45.92
N GLU A 67 -11.90 -7.52 -45.98
CA GLU A 67 -10.58 -6.96 -46.05
C GLU A 67 -10.49 -5.97 -47.22
N ASP A 68 -10.84 -4.70 -47.00
CA ASP A 68 -10.39 -3.60 -47.83
C ASP A 68 -9.25 -2.89 -47.06
N GLU A 69 -8.07 -3.39 -47.36
CA GLU A 69 -6.78 -2.73 -47.20
C GLU A 69 -6.85 -1.33 -47.85
N ASP A 70 -6.23 -0.34 -47.22
CA ASP A 70 -6.02 1.02 -47.65
C ASP A 70 -7.13 2.06 -47.37
N THR A 71 -7.18 2.51 -46.09
CA THR A 71 -7.65 3.89 -45.86
C THR A 71 -6.83 4.55 -44.75
N TYR A 72 -6.14 5.59 -45.16
CA TYR A 72 -5.43 6.58 -44.36
C TYR A 72 -6.20 7.03 -43.12
N GLY A 73 -5.57 6.91 -41.98
CA GLY A 73 -5.74 7.59 -40.71
C GLY A 73 -7.01 8.39 -40.45
N ASP A 74 -8.13 7.71 -40.15
CA ASP A 74 -9.27 8.36 -39.54
C ASP A 74 -9.05 8.36 -38.01
N LEU A 75 -8.77 9.55 -37.47
CA LEU A 75 -8.54 9.76 -36.02
C LEU A 75 -9.78 9.50 -35.16
N ASP A 76 -10.94 9.27 -35.79
CA ASP A 76 -12.22 8.99 -35.15
C ASP A 76 -12.62 7.50 -35.18
N ALA A 77 -11.76 6.60 -35.68
CA ALA A 77 -12.04 5.18 -35.65
C ALA A 77 -12.22 4.69 -34.20
N PRO A 78 -13.35 4.05 -33.84
CA PRO A 78 -13.57 3.54 -32.51
C PRO A 78 -12.46 2.55 -32.17
N VAL A 79 -11.72 2.82 -31.05
CA VAL A 79 -10.64 1.98 -30.58
C VAL A 79 -11.18 0.56 -30.39
N ARG A 80 -10.88 -0.31 -31.37
CA ARG A 80 -11.28 -1.74 -31.27
C ARG A 80 -10.67 -2.31 -29.99
N PRO A 81 -11.47 -2.89 -29.10
CA PRO A 81 -10.94 -3.50 -27.88
C PRO A 81 -9.97 -4.62 -28.27
N ARG A 82 -8.70 -4.44 -27.95
CA ARG A 82 -7.65 -5.45 -28.16
C ARG A 82 -8.10 -6.75 -27.51
N LYS A 83 -8.15 -7.85 -28.26
CA LYS A 83 -8.45 -9.17 -27.72
C LYS A 83 -7.32 -9.50 -26.71
N THR A 84 -7.63 -9.45 -25.43
CA THR A 84 -6.69 -9.82 -24.36
C THR A 84 -6.40 -11.31 -24.46
N THR A 85 -5.13 -11.66 -24.49
CA THR A 85 -4.70 -13.08 -24.51
C THR A 85 -5.08 -13.76 -23.18
N ALA A 86 -5.17 -15.09 -23.18
CA ALA A 86 -5.45 -15.84 -21.96
C ALA A 86 -4.36 -15.58 -20.88
N GLU A 87 -3.13 -15.34 -21.31
CA GLU A 87 -2.00 -15.00 -20.44
C GLU A 87 -2.14 -13.60 -19.80
N GLU A 88 -2.57 -12.59 -20.57
CA GLU A 88 -2.87 -11.25 -20.04
C GLU A 88 -3.97 -11.32 -18.99
N LYS A 89 -5.08 -12.04 -19.26
CA LYS A 89 -6.16 -12.22 -18.28
C LYS A 89 -5.71 -12.92 -17.00
N ALA A 90 -4.83 -13.91 -17.10
CA ALA A 90 -4.28 -14.59 -15.93
C ALA A 90 -3.37 -13.68 -15.11
N THR A 91 -2.59 -12.82 -15.78
CA THR A 91 -1.72 -11.83 -15.16
C THR A 91 -2.55 -10.76 -14.42
N ASP A 92 -3.59 -10.22 -15.07
CA ASP A 92 -4.49 -9.23 -14.48
C ASP A 92 -5.20 -9.79 -13.24
N ALA A 93 -5.74 -10.99 -13.32
CA ALA A 93 -6.39 -11.66 -12.19
C ALA A 93 -5.42 -11.95 -11.03
N TRP A 94 -4.14 -12.17 -11.32
CA TRP A 94 -3.11 -12.32 -10.31
C TRP A 94 -2.79 -10.98 -9.63
N ILE A 95 -2.63 -9.90 -10.41
CA ILE A 95 -2.39 -8.53 -9.91
C ILE A 95 -3.53 -8.09 -9.01
N ASP A 96 -4.79 -8.27 -9.41
CA ASP A 96 -5.97 -7.91 -8.61
C ASP A 96 -5.98 -8.61 -7.25
N ARG A 97 -5.63 -9.91 -7.23
CA ARG A 97 -5.55 -10.69 -6.00
C ARG A 97 -4.41 -10.22 -5.10
N ASP A 98 -3.25 -9.92 -5.68
CA ASP A 98 -2.09 -9.38 -4.95
C ASP A 98 -2.41 -8.01 -4.36
N ASP A 99 -3.07 -7.12 -5.11
CA ASP A 99 -3.51 -5.81 -4.64
C ASP A 99 -4.53 -5.89 -3.51
N ALA A 100 -5.47 -6.82 -3.57
CA ALA A 100 -6.41 -7.06 -2.48
C ALA A 100 -5.71 -7.50 -1.19
N ALA A 101 -4.75 -8.43 -1.29
CA ALA A 101 -3.94 -8.88 -0.16
C ALA A 101 -3.06 -7.74 0.39
N ARG A 102 -2.43 -6.95 -0.48
CA ARG A 102 -1.63 -5.77 -0.11
C ARG A 102 -2.46 -4.72 0.62
N ARG A 103 -3.66 -4.41 0.13
CA ARG A 103 -4.59 -3.47 0.79
C ARG A 103 -4.98 -3.96 2.20
N GLY A 104 -5.30 -5.24 2.33
CA GLY A 104 -5.58 -5.84 3.65
C GLY A 104 -4.42 -5.71 4.62
N TRP A 105 -3.19 -5.96 4.16
CA TRP A 105 -1.98 -5.80 4.95
C TRP A 105 -1.76 -4.34 5.37
N ILE A 106 -1.84 -3.39 4.44
CA ILE A 106 -1.68 -1.95 4.71
C ILE A 106 -2.73 -1.47 5.73
N ALA A 107 -3.99 -1.92 5.62
CA ALA A 107 -5.04 -1.59 6.57
C ALA A 107 -4.71 -2.09 7.98
N GLY A 108 -4.24 -3.33 8.12
CA GLY A 108 -3.80 -3.90 9.38
C GLY A 108 -2.63 -3.11 10.00
N GLN A 109 -1.62 -2.81 9.19
CA GLN A 109 -0.47 -2.00 9.62
C GLN A 109 -0.87 -0.57 10.02
N ALA A 110 -1.83 0.04 9.33
CA ALA A 110 -2.33 1.38 9.69
C ALA A 110 -3.00 1.40 11.07
N VAL A 111 -3.73 0.34 11.43
CA VAL A 111 -4.32 0.19 12.78
C VAL A 111 -3.23 0.08 13.85
N VAL A 112 -2.22 -0.79 13.62
CA VAL A 112 -1.10 -0.95 14.55
C VAL A 112 -0.32 0.35 14.68
N LEU A 113 -0.10 1.06 13.56
CA LEU A 113 0.59 2.36 13.53
C LEU A 113 -0.18 3.41 14.35
N ALA A 114 -1.51 3.49 14.19
CA ALA A 114 -2.35 4.42 14.95
C ALA A 114 -2.30 4.11 16.46
N ALA A 115 -2.43 2.84 16.84
CA ALA A 115 -2.33 2.41 18.24
C ALA A 115 -0.95 2.74 18.83
N THR A 116 0.11 2.48 18.07
CA THR A 116 1.50 2.81 18.46
C THR A 116 1.66 4.32 18.64
N ALA A 117 1.16 5.11 17.71
CA ALA A 117 1.22 6.57 17.77
C ALA A 117 0.55 7.13 19.03
N ILE A 118 -0.64 6.63 19.37
CA ILE A 118 -1.35 7.02 20.59
C ILE A 118 -0.54 6.63 21.84
N ALA A 119 -0.03 5.39 21.90
CA ALA A 119 0.78 4.93 23.02
C ALA A 119 2.07 5.76 23.22
N MET A 120 2.70 6.20 22.11
CA MET A 120 3.86 7.09 22.12
C MET A 120 3.51 8.50 22.63
N MET A 121 2.35 9.05 22.23
CA MET A 121 1.92 10.39 22.68
C MET A 121 1.68 10.45 24.17
N ILE A 122 1.11 9.40 24.76
CA ILE A 122 0.88 9.30 26.21
C ILE A 122 2.06 8.70 26.98
N LEU A 123 3.16 8.34 26.28
CA LEU A 123 4.35 7.69 26.83
C LEU A 123 4.05 6.37 27.56
N HIS A 124 3.07 5.62 27.08
CA HIS A 124 2.65 4.35 27.70
C HIS A 124 3.66 3.22 27.42
N PRO A 125 3.98 2.35 28.38
CA PRO A 125 4.93 1.24 28.20
C PRO A 125 4.62 0.32 27.02
N PHE A 126 3.35 0.17 26.67
CA PHE A 126 2.94 -0.59 25.47
C PHE A 126 3.48 -0.03 24.16
N ALA A 127 3.92 1.24 24.10
CA ALA A 127 4.55 1.80 22.91
C ALA A 127 5.76 0.96 22.45
N ALA A 128 6.56 0.44 23.37
CA ALA A 128 7.69 -0.42 23.05
C ALA A 128 7.27 -1.73 22.38
N TRP A 129 6.23 -2.39 22.89
CA TRP A 129 5.71 -3.63 22.30
C TRP A 129 5.04 -3.40 20.95
N LEU A 130 4.27 -2.33 20.82
CA LEU A 130 3.61 -1.96 19.56
C LEU A 130 4.62 -1.57 18.48
N THR A 131 5.70 -0.84 18.83
CA THR A 131 6.77 -0.55 17.87
C THR A 131 7.53 -1.81 17.44
N ALA A 132 7.76 -2.76 18.35
CA ALA A 132 8.33 -4.06 17.99
C ALA A 132 7.42 -4.82 17.02
N LEU A 133 6.11 -4.88 17.31
CA LEU A 133 5.13 -5.51 16.43
C LEU A 133 5.09 -4.85 15.05
N LEU A 134 5.16 -3.51 14.99
CA LEU A 134 5.21 -2.76 13.74
C LEU A 134 6.44 -3.12 12.91
N VAL A 135 7.63 -3.13 13.52
CA VAL A 135 8.90 -3.46 12.84
C VAL A 135 8.90 -4.91 12.37
N LEU A 136 8.44 -5.84 13.22
CA LEU A 136 8.31 -7.25 12.83
C LEU A 136 7.33 -7.42 11.67
N GLY A 137 6.18 -6.74 11.71
CA GLY A 137 5.21 -6.73 10.63
C GLY A 137 5.83 -6.22 9.32
N GLN A 138 6.61 -5.14 9.37
CA GLN A 138 7.33 -4.66 8.18
C GLN A 138 8.32 -5.70 7.64
N GLY A 139 9.08 -6.37 8.51
CA GLY A 139 9.97 -7.45 8.11
C GLY A 139 9.23 -8.59 7.40
N VAL A 140 8.11 -9.05 7.97
CA VAL A 140 7.23 -10.06 7.37
C VAL A 140 6.71 -9.58 6.01
N TYR A 141 6.30 -8.32 5.92
CA TYR A 141 5.86 -7.73 4.65
C TYR A 141 6.91 -7.81 3.55
N PHE A 142 8.17 -7.44 3.84
CA PHE A 142 9.25 -7.50 2.84
C PHE A 142 9.54 -8.94 2.39
N ILE A 143 9.57 -9.88 3.33
CA ILE A 143 9.77 -11.30 3.01
C ILE A 143 8.62 -11.81 2.12
N TRP A 144 7.38 -11.49 2.47
CA TRP A 144 6.21 -11.87 1.69
C TRP A 144 6.23 -11.25 0.30
N ARG A 145 6.54 -9.96 0.15
CA ARG A 145 6.62 -9.28 -1.15
C ARG A 145 7.71 -9.87 -2.05
N GLU A 146 8.86 -10.16 -1.49
CA GLU A 146 9.94 -10.82 -2.23
C GLU A 146 9.55 -12.24 -2.68
N HIS A 147 8.87 -12.99 -1.79
CA HIS A 147 8.35 -14.31 -2.13
C HIS A 147 7.31 -14.22 -3.26
N THR A 148 6.37 -13.30 -3.18
CA THR A 148 5.34 -13.07 -4.18
C THR A 148 5.95 -12.66 -5.54
N ALA A 149 6.95 -11.77 -5.54
CA ALA A 149 7.66 -11.35 -6.75
C ALA A 149 8.39 -12.51 -7.44
N ARG A 150 8.95 -13.46 -6.67
CA ARG A 150 9.63 -14.64 -7.24
C ARG A 150 8.68 -15.65 -7.87
N HIS A 151 7.40 -15.66 -7.46
CA HIS A 151 6.39 -16.59 -7.96
C HIS A 151 5.38 -15.90 -8.90
N ALA A 152 5.66 -14.68 -9.32
CA ALA A 152 4.81 -13.95 -10.24
C ALA A 152 4.84 -14.59 -11.64
N PRO A 153 3.70 -14.63 -12.36
CA PRO A 153 3.59 -15.29 -13.67
C PRO A 153 4.39 -14.57 -14.77
N THR A 154 4.56 -13.26 -14.65
CA THR A 154 5.28 -12.45 -15.64
C THR A 154 6.27 -11.48 -14.97
N ALA A 155 7.20 -10.94 -15.76
CA ALA A 155 8.16 -9.93 -15.27
C ALA A 155 7.46 -8.64 -14.82
N GLU A 156 6.36 -8.28 -15.45
CA GLU A 156 5.53 -7.12 -15.08
C GLU A 156 4.88 -7.33 -13.71
N ALA A 157 4.22 -8.48 -13.52
CA ALA A 157 3.63 -8.87 -12.23
C ALA A 157 4.71 -8.93 -11.13
N ALA A 158 5.92 -9.42 -11.42
CA ALA A 158 7.03 -9.44 -10.49
C ALA A 158 7.50 -8.03 -10.10
N ALA A 159 7.55 -7.10 -11.05
CA ALA A 159 7.89 -5.70 -10.79
C ALA A 159 6.81 -5.02 -9.93
N HIS A 160 5.53 -5.31 -10.21
CA HIS A 160 4.38 -4.82 -9.42
C HIS A 160 4.44 -5.33 -7.97
N ALA A 161 4.84 -6.58 -7.77
CA ALA A 161 4.94 -7.19 -6.44
C ALA A 161 6.07 -6.59 -5.57
N ARG A 162 7.11 -5.99 -6.14
CA ARG A 162 8.25 -5.48 -5.36
C ARG A 162 7.90 -4.23 -4.55
N PRO A 163 8.46 -4.09 -3.33
CA PRO A 163 8.30 -2.88 -2.53
C PRO A 163 8.90 -1.67 -3.23
N THR A 164 8.20 -0.53 -3.17
CA THR A 164 8.74 0.73 -3.70
C THR A 164 9.86 1.27 -2.83
N PRO A 165 10.79 2.09 -3.37
CA PRO A 165 11.83 2.76 -2.57
C PRO A 165 11.24 3.60 -1.42
N ALA A 166 10.06 4.20 -1.61
CA ALA A 166 9.37 4.94 -0.57
C ALA A 166 8.98 4.04 0.62
N THR A 167 8.49 2.82 0.34
CA THR A 167 8.16 1.83 1.37
C THR A 167 9.40 1.40 2.16
N VAL A 168 10.53 1.20 1.47
CA VAL A 168 11.80 0.84 2.13
C VAL A 168 12.29 1.97 3.03
N ASN A 169 12.25 3.23 2.56
CA ASN A 169 12.64 4.40 3.36
C ASN A 169 11.74 4.58 4.58
N ALA A 170 10.42 4.36 4.43
CA ALA A 170 9.48 4.41 5.55
C ALA A 170 9.80 3.34 6.61
N ALA A 171 10.20 2.13 6.19
CA ALA A 171 10.61 1.07 7.11
C ALA A 171 11.89 1.42 7.88
N TRP A 172 12.90 1.98 7.22
CA TRP A 172 14.10 2.47 7.89
C TRP A 172 13.78 3.56 8.93
N PHE A 173 12.93 4.51 8.56
CA PHE A 173 12.49 5.54 9.50
C PHE A 173 11.77 4.93 10.71
N SER A 174 10.90 3.96 10.49
CA SER A 174 10.21 3.24 11.58
C SER A 174 11.18 2.51 12.50
N LEU A 175 12.23 1.90 11.97
CA LEU A 175 13.27 1.24 12.76
C LEU A 175 14.01 2.22 13.67
N VAL A 176 14.37 3.41 13.15
CA VAL A 176 15.02 4.46 13.95
C VAL A 176 14.11 4.90 15.10
N ILE A 177 12.84 5.17 14.83
CA ILE A 177 11.88 5.56 15.87
C ILE A 177 11.67 4.44 16.90
N ALA A 178 11.57 3.19 16.47
CA ALA A 178 11.46 2.04 17.37
C ALA A 178 12.67 1.96 18.30
N THR A 179 13.88 2.18 17.80
CA THR A 179 15.11 2.21 18.61
C THR A 179 15.06 3.29 19.70
N LEU A 180 14.55 4.49 19.35
CA LEU A 180 14.39 5.58 20.32
C LEU A 180 13.35 5.24 21.39
N VAL A 181 12.22 4.64 21.01
CA VAL A 181 11.17 4.20 21.93
C VAL A 181 11.69 3.13 22.89
N TRP A 182 12.45 2.15 22.38
CA TRP A 182 13.07 1.12 23.21
C TRP A 182 14.12 1.69 24.16
N ALA A 183 14.95 2.62 23.68
CA ALA A 183 15.91 3.33 24.54
C ALA A 183 15.20 4.08 25.69
N ALA A 184 14.06 4.72 25.42
CA ALA A 184 13.25 5.37 26.43
C ALA A 184 12.62 4.37 27.42
N ALA A 185 12.15 3.22 26.92
CA ALA A 185 11.62 2.14 27.77
C ALA A 185 12.67 1.61 28.73
N PHE A 186 13.88 1.32 28.26
CA PHE A 186 15.00 0.86 29.09
C PHE A 186 15.43 1.89 30.14
N ARG A 187 15.24 3.19 29.87
CA ARG A 187 15.51 4.26 30.84
C ARG A 187 14.36 4.54 31.81
N GLY A 188 13.24 3.80 31.69
CA GLY A 188 12.05 4.00 32.53
C GLY A 188 11.32 5.33 32.28
N LEU A 189 11.49 5.92 31.07
CA LEU A 189 10.84 7.19 30.69
C LEU A 189 9.40 6.98 30.18
N LEU A 190 9.02 5.74 29.87
CA LEU A 190 7.64 5.35 29.57
C LEU A 190 6.94 4.98 30.86
N LYS A 191 5.79 5.62 31.14
CA LYS A 191 5.04 5.48 32.41
C LYS A 191 3.68 4.80 32.21
#